data_7df08904b345f8f3098c9e9dc590217d
#
_entry.id   7df08904b345f8f3098c9e9dc590217d
#
_cell.length_a   1.000
_cell.length_b   1.000
_cell.length_c   1.000
_cell.angle_alpha   90.00
_cell.angle_beta   90.00
_cell.angle_gamma   90.00
#
_symmetry.space_group_name_H-M   'P 1'
#
loop_
_entity.id
_entity.type
_entity.pdbx_description
1 polymer ?
#
loop_
_entity_poly.entity_id
_entity_poly.type
_entity_poly.pdbx_seq_one_letter_code
_entity_poly.pdbx_strand_id
1 'polypeptide(L)'
;MIRKVFLAVLALGLITFSCSDDDNPKKTSRLTLNLDGLEALGPDFVYEGWIIVDGAPVSTGTFSSVSFPQTFNIDKNQLKKATTFVLSIEPSVDPDPSPAATKVLAGDFSGDEANVNSNGIVGDFSASSGKYILATPTDTDDMNEESGVWFLDNSSGSPVAGLDLPVLSAGWRYEGWVVFDGTPITTGTFTAVDSADDNAATSMFKGDAGNGPAYPGEDYLQNAPAGLTFPTDLKGKTVVISVEPDPDNSTAPFTLKPLAHMVPNDAMNHTAIMMGDGPVKSLTGIVSR
;
A
#
# COMPACT_ATOMS: atom_id res chain seq x y z
N MET A 1 15.78 68.54 -70.60
CA MET A 1 16.09 67.29 -69.91
C MET A 1 15.20 67.19 -68.67
N ILE A 2 14.08 66.48 -68.75
CA ILE A 2 13.09 66.38 -67.68
C ILE A 2 13.09 64.93 -67.22
N ARG A 3 13.55 64.69 -65.99
CA ARG A 3 13.50 63.42 -65.35
C ARG A 3 12.10 63.14 -64.79
N LYS A 4 11.44 62.12 -65.27
CA LYS A 4 10.19 61.59 -64.72
C LYS A 4 10.47 60.71 -63.51
N VAL A 5 9.97 61.12 -62.38
CA VAL A 5 9.97 60.33 -61.15
C VAL A 5 8.69 59.49 -61.12
N PHE A 6 8.80 58.17 -61.14
CA PHE A 6 7.67 57.28 -60.94
C PHE A 6 7.49 57.08 -59.42
N LEU A 7 6.36 57.45 -58.88
CA LEU A 7 5.94 57.08 -57.54
C LEU A 7 5.26 55.72 -57.59
N ALA A 8 5.88 54.71 -56.99
CA ALA A 8 5.25 53.45 -56.76
C ALA A 8 4.55 53.46 -55.35
N VAL A 9 3.23 53.39 -55.36
CA VAL A 9 2.41 53.30 -54.18
C VAL A 9 2.38 51.82 -53.79
N LEU A 10 3.04 51.44 -52.70
CA LEU A 10 3.03 50.09 -52.12
C LEU A 10 1.78 50.03 -51.21
N ALA A 11 0.74 49.34 -51.64
CA ALA A 11 -0.42 49.00 -50.80
C ALA A 11 -0.06 47.87 -49.86
N LEU A 12 0.16 48.18 -48.57
CA LEU A 12 0.40 47.25 -47.51
C LEU A 12 -0.94 46.67 -47.04
N GLY A 13 -1.27 45.47 -47.53
CA GLY A 13 -2.46 44.73 -47.06
C GLY A 13 -2.24 44.24 -45.64
N LEU A 14 -2.93 44.81 -44.68
CA LEU A 14 -3.06 44.30 -43.31
C LEU A 14 -3.90 43.02 -43.35
N ILE A 15 -3.25 41.85 -43.31
CA ILE A 15 -3.90 40.58 -43.02
C ILE A 15 -4.06 40.52 -41.48
N THR A 16 -5.25 40.83 -41.00
CA THR A 16 -5.63 40.55 -39.61
C THR A 16 -5.84 39.06 -39.47
N PHE A 17 -4.84 38.35 -38.95
CA PHE A 17 -5.07 37.01 -38.39
C PHE A 17 -5.95 37.22 -37.15
N SER A 18 -7.23 36.94 -37.28
CA SER A 18 -8.11 36.71 -36.15
C SER A 18 -7.72 35.34 -35.57
N CYS A 19 -6.83 35.33 -34.58
CA CYS A 19 -6.78 34.25 -33.64
C CYS A 19 -8.09 34.29 -32.86
N SER A 20 -9.01 33.43 -33.20
CA SER A 20 -10.06 33.03 -32.28
C SER A 20 -9.45 32.13 -31.25
N ASP A 21 -8.79 32.69 -30.25
CA ASP A 21 -8.56 32.01 -29.00
C ASP A 21 -9.94 31.80 -28.37
N ASP A 22 -10.46 30.57 -28.51
CA ASP A 22 -11.55 30.08 -27.66
C ASP A 22 -11.01 29.85 -26.24
N ASP A 23 -10.43 30.92 -25.66
CA ASP A 23 -10.08 31.03 -24.25
C ASP A 23 -11.35 31.26 -23.42
N ASN A 24 -12.27 30.30 -23.50
CA ASN A 24 -13.28 30.17 -22.48
C ASN A 24 -12.60 29.49 -21.29
N PRO A 25 -12.25 30.22 -20.19
CA PRO A 25 -11.53 29.60 -19.07
C PRO A 25 -12.35 28.43 -18.62
N LYS A 26 -11.73 27.20 -18.63
CA LYS A 26 -12.37 25.97 -18.14
C LYS A 26 -12.91 26.30 -16.74
N LYS A 27 -14.21 26.21 -16.57
CA LYS A 27 -14.83 26.43 -15.26
C LYS A 27 -14.45 25.27 -14.38
N THR A 28 -13.62 25.53 -13.38
CA THR A 28 -13.24 24.52 -12.38
C THR A 28 -14.18 24.55 -11.17
N SER A 29 -14.27 23.43 -10.49
CA SER A 29 -14.91 23.27 -9.19
C SER A 29 -13.89 22.62 -8.25
N ARG A 30 -14.10 22.77 -6.96
CA ARG A 30 -13.19 22.28 -5.93
C ARG A 30 -13.57 20.87 -5.55
N LEU A 31 -12.58 19.96 -5.54
CA LEU A 31 -12.65 18.64 -4.93
C LEU A 31 -11.82 18.69 -3.64
N THR A 32 -12.40 18.34 -2.51
CA THR A 32 -11.72 18.34 -1.21
C THR A 32 -11.62 16.89 -0.70
N LEU A 33 -10.40 16.48 -0.36
CA LEU A 33 -10.09 15.20 0.23
C LEU A 33 -9.82 15.40 1.73
N ASN A 34 -10.50 14.62 2.56
CA ASN A 34 -10.24 14.51 3.99
C ASN A 34 -10.10 13.03 4.32
N LEU A 35 -8.86 12.52 4.24
CA LEU A 35 -8.51 11.10 4.34
C LEU A 35 -7.79 10.84 5.65
N ASP A 36 -7.93 9.63 6.18
CA ASP A 36 -7.31 9.18 7.42
C ASP A 36 -6.55 7.87 7.21
N GLY A 37 -5.42 7.73 7.92
CA GLY A 37 -4.60 6.53 7.94
C GLY A 37 -3.58 6.41 6.81
N LEU A 38 -3.47 7.37 5.88
CA LEU A 38 -2.42 7.35 4.86
C LEU A 38 -1.05 7.66 5.48
N GLU A 39 0.00 7.05 4.92
CA GLU A 39 1.40 7.33 5.29
C GLU A 39 2.20 7.89 4.10
N ALA A 40 3.37 8.47 4.39
CA ALA A 40 4.26 8.99 3.35
C ALA A 40 4.94 7.83 2.59
N LEU A 41 4.84 7.85 1.25
CA LEU A 41 5.34 6.77 0.38
C LEU A 41 6.84 6.87 0.03
N GLY A 42 7.55 7.89 0.54
CA GLY A 42 8.94 8.13 0.14
C GLY A 42 9.05 8.82 -1.23
N PRO A 43 10.25 8.84 -1.84
CA PRO A 43 10.51 9.62 -3.05
C PRO A 43 10.06 8.95 -4.35
N ASP A 44 9.89 7.63 -4.36
CA ASP A 44 9.67 6.84 -5.57
C ASP A 44 8.20 6.71 -5.95
N PHE A 45 7.30 6.99 -5.00
CA PHE A 45 5.86 6.88 -5.17
C PHE A 45 5.10 8.12 -4.72
N VAL A 46 3.91 8.30 -5.27
CA VAL A 46 2.93 9.34 -4.93
C VAL A 46 1.54 8.75 -4.86
N TYR A 47 0.65 9.42 -4.17
CA TYR A 47 -0.79 9.17 -4.30
C TYR A 47 -1.34 9.91 -5.51
N GLU A 48 -2.27 9.29 -6.23
CA GLU A 48 -3.06 9.94 -7.27
C GLU A 48 -4.55 9.71 -7.06
N GLY A 49 -5.29 10.81 -7.08
CA GLY A 49 -6.74 10.77 -7.00
C GLY A 49 -7.36 10.66 -8.40
N TRP A 50 -8.44 9.89 -8.51
CA TRP A 50 -9.19 9.67 -9.74
C TRP A 50 -10.68 9.86 -9.50
N ILE A 51 -11.35 10.49 -10.43
CA ILE A 51 -12.82 10.49 -10.50
C ILE A 51 -13.27 9.65 -11.69
N ILE A 52 -14.28 8.82 -11.53
CA ILE A 52 -14.81 8.03 -12.62
C ILE A 52 -15.92 8.83 -13.30
N VAL A 53 -15.72 9.16 -14.58
CA VAL A 53 -16.62 9.97 -15.40
C VAL A 53 -16.99 9.18 -16.65
N ASP A 54 -18.29 8.95 -16.86
CA ASP A 54 -18.80 8.15 -17.98
C ASP A 54 -18.10 6.78 -18.10
N GLY A 55 -17.71 6.18 -16.95
CA GLY A 55 -17.02 4.89 -16.84
C GLY A 55 -15.49 4.93 -17.03
N ALA A 56 -14.89 6.09 -17.29
CA ALA A 56 -13.46 6.25 -17.49
C ALA A 56 -12.81 7.00 -16.31
N PRO A 57 -11.57 6.64 -15.89
CA PRO A 57 -10.83 7.39 -14.89
C PRO A 57 -10.34 8.73 -15.44
N VAL A 58 -10.47 9.76 -14.63
CA VAL A 58 -9.95 11.12 -14.88
C VAL A 58 -9.11 11.49 -13.67
N SER A 59 -7.84 11.78 -13.89
CA SER A 59 -6.92 12.22 -12.82
C SER A 59 -7.40 13.51 -12.16
N THR A 60 -7.33 13.56 -10.85
CA THR A 60 -7.55 14.77 -10.06
C THR A 60 -6.23 15.43 -9.65
N GLY A 61 -5.12 14.78 -9.94
CA GLY A 61 -3.77 15.18 -9.61
C GLY A 61 -3.11 14.29 -8.56
N THR A 62 -1.80 14.42 -8.46
CA THR A 62 -0.95 13.67 -7.55
C THR A 62 -0.61 14.47 -6.29
N PHE A 63 -0.30 13.75 -5.19
CA PHE A 63 0.19 14.36 -3.96
C PHE A 63 1.04 13.36 -3.16
N SER A 64 1.97 13.90 -2.35
CA SER A 64 2.78 13.12 -1.41
C SER A 64 2.53 13.50 0.05
N SER A 65 1.88 14.65 0.30
CA SER A 65 1.52 15.06 1.65
C SER A 65 0.36 14.23 2.18
N VAL A 66 0.47 13.76 3.41
CA VAL A 66 -0.60 13.04 4.13
C VAL A 66 -1.30 13.91 5.18
N SER A 67 -1.13 15.24 5.08
CA SER A 67 -1.86 16.20 5.90
C SER A 67 -3.14 16.62 5.20
N PHE A 68 -4.29 16.44 5.81
CA PHE A 68 -5.61 16.74 5.27
C PHE A 68 -6.33 17.82 6.08
N PRO A 69 -7.30 18.56 5.48
CA PRO A 69 -7.84 18.39 4.14
C PRO A 69 -6.93 18.94 3.03
N GLN A 70 -7.00 18.32 1.83
CA GLN A 70 -6.36 18.80 0.60
C GLN A 70 -7.42 19.14 -0.44
N THR A 71 -7.09 20.07 -1.35
CA THR A 71 -8.07 20.59 -2.33
C THR A 71 -7.47 20.65 -3.73
N PHE A 72 -8.23 20.13 -4.69
CA PHE A 72 -7.89 20.08 -6.12
C PHE A 72 -8.92 20.84 -6.96
N ASN A 73 -8.48 21.50 -8.03
CA ASN A 73 -9.36 22.20 -8.97
C ASN A 73 -9.62 21.32 -10.19
N ILE A 74 -10.83 20.82 -10.33
CA ILE A 74 -11.24 19.87 -11.37
C ILE A 74 -12.21 20.57 -12.34
N ASP A 75 -12.20 20.18 -13.62
CA ASP A 75 -13.23 20.66 -14.55
C ASP A 75 -14.62 20.44 -13.96
N LYS A 76 -15.41 21.50 -13.93
CA LYS A 76 -16.72 21.52 -13.27
C LYS A 76 -17.68 20.47 -13.84
N ASN A 77 -17.63 20.23 -15.15
CA ASN A 77 -18.55 19.28 -15.80
C ASN A 77 -18.13 17.83 -15.50
N GLN A 78 -16.81 17.56 -15.49
CA GLN A 78 -16.28 16.25 -15.11
C GLN A 78 -16.61 15.95 -13.66
N LEU A 79 -16.34 16.89 -12.74
CA LEU A 79 -16.60 16.70 -11.32
C LEU A 79 -18.10 16.50 -11.03
N LYS A 80 -18.97 17.23 -11.72
CA LYS A 80 -20.43 17.06 -11.60
C LYS A 80 -20.92 15.67 -12.06
N LYS A 81 -20.27 15.09 -13.08
CA LYS A 81 -20.61 13.78 -13.65
C LYS A 81 -19.93 12.61 -12.92
N ALA A 82 -18.96 12.90 -12.06
CA ALA A 82 -18.22 11.87 -11.36
C ALA A 82 -19.17 10.94 -10.57
N THR A 83 -18.99 9.64 -10.72
CA THR A 83 -19.77 8.63 -10.01
C THR A 83 -19.04 8.08 -8.80
N THR A 84 -17.70 7.96 -8.90
CA THR A 84 -16.85 7.31 -7.90
C THR A 84 -15.56 8.12 -7.75
N PHE A 85 -14.99 8.15 -6.55
CA PHE A 85 -13.62 8.55 -6.31
C PHE A 85 -12.77 7.29 -6.03
N VAL A 86 -11.54 7.27 -6.57
CA VAL A 86 -10.53 6.22 -6.33
C VAL A 86 -9.22 6.90 -6.00
N LEU A 87 -8.44 6.32 -5.08
CA LEU A 87 -7.06 6.70 -4.79
C LEU A 87 -6.16 5.51 -5.10
N SER A 88 -5.06 5.75 -5.82
CA SER A 88 -4.01 4.76 -6.10
C SER A 88 -2.64 5.24 -5.60
N ILE A 89 -1.71 4.28 -5.53
CA ILE A 89 -0.28 4.54 -5.41
C ILE A 89 0.32 4.44 -6.81
N GLU A 90 0.97 5.52 -7.26
CA GLU A 90 1.58 5.64 -8.58
C GLU A 90 3.09 5.87 -8.46
N PRO A 91 3.90 5.42 -9.42
CA PRO A 91 5.29 5.86 -9.50
C PRO A 91 5.40 7.38 -9.56
N SER A 92 6.40 7.96 -8.89
CA SER A 92 6.62 9.43 -8.93
C SER A 92 6.97 9.95 -10.34
N VAL A 93 7.48 9.07 -11.20
CA VAL A 93 7.66 9.28 -12.64
C VAL A 93 6.85 8.22 -13.36
N ASP A 94 5.64 8.56 -13.75
CA ASP A 94 4.68 7.65 -14.37
C ASP A 94 4.42 8.04 -15.83
N PRO A 95 4.76 7.17 -16.81
CA PRO A 95 4.43 7.35 -18.20
C PRO A 95 3.04 6.81 -18.59
N ASP A 96 2.37 6.04 -17.70
CA ASP A 96 1.05 5.45 -17.96
C ASP A 96 -0.06 6.38 -17.43
N PRO A 97 -0.97 6.87 -18.28
CA PRO A 97 -2.07 7.72 -17.84
C PRO A 97 -3.22 6.95 -17.14
N SER A 98 -3.07 5.65 -16.93
CA SER A 98 -4.09 4.80 -16.31
C SER A 98 -3.78 4.52 -14.84
N PRO A 99 -4.80 4.42 -13.96
CA PRO A 99 -4.55 4.10 -12.56
C PRO A 99 -3.79 2.78 -12.38
N ALA A 100 -2.75 2.78 -11.54
CA ALA A 100 -2.02 1.58 -11.15
C ALA A 100 -2.94 0.50 -10.54
N ALA A 101 -2.47 -0.74 -10.50
CA ALA A 101 -3.20 -1.83 -9.85
C ALA A 101 -3.36 -1.57 -8.34
N THR A 102 -2.39 -0.92 -7.71
CA THR A 102 -2.35 -0.62 -6.27
C THR A 102 -3.34 0.49 -5.89
N LYS A 103 -4.62 0.13 -5.81
CA LYS A 103 -5.71 1.03 -5.40
C LYS A 103 -5.89 0.96 -3.90
N VAL A 104 -5.85 2.10 -3.22
CA VAL A 104 -5.81 2.24 -1.76
C VAL A 104 -7.20 2.31 -1.14
N LEU A 105 -8.05 3.16 -1.72
CA LEU A 105 -9.44 3.34 -1.26
C LEU A 105 -10.32 3.83 -2.40
N ALA A 106 -11.62 3.59 -2.26
CA ALA A 106 -12.63 4.07 -3.19
C ALA A 106 -13.98 4.29 -2.48
N GLY A 107 -14.85 5.06 -3.16
CA GLY A 107 -16.23 5.25 -2.72
C GLY A 107 -17.07 5.99 -3.76
N ASP A 108 -18.34 5.67 -3.81
CA ASP A 108 -19.28 6.29 -4.74
C ASP A 108 -19.81 7.62 -4.19
N PHE A 109 -19.97 8.60 -5.07
CA PHE A 109 -20.59 9.87 -4.72
C PHE A 109 -22.10 9.69 -4.48
N SER A 110 -22.54 10.11 -3.29
CA SER A 110 -23.95 10.28 -2.94
C SER A 110 -24.21 11.78 -2.72
N GLY A 111 -24.85 12.43 -3.67
CA GLY A 111 -24.90 13.90 -3.70
C GLY A 111 -23.51 14.49 -3.93
N ASP A 112 -23.07 15.35 -3.02
CA ASP A 112 -21.78 16.06 -3.13
C ASP A 112 -20.65 15.41 -2.33
N GLU A 113 -20.89 14.23 -1.71
CA GLU A 113 -19.90 13.54 -0.88
C GLU A 113 -19.76 12.08 -1.29
N ALA A 114 -18.54 11.55 -1.15
CA ALA A 114 -18.21 10.14 -1.22
C ALA A 114 -17.55 9.72 0.08
N ASN A 115 -18.13 8.74 0.79
CA ASN A 115 -17.45 8.04 1.86
C ASN A 115 -16.54 6.98 1.23
N VAL A 116 -15.24 7.13 1.44
CA VAL A 116 -14.22 6.27 0.82
C VAL A 116 -13.58 5.37 1.86
N ASN A 117 -13.26 4.14 1.49
CA ASN A 117 -12.56 3.19 2.35
C ASN A 117 -11.77 2.17 1.53
N SER A 118 -10.91 1.40 2.23
CA SER A 118 -10.08 0.35 1.62
C SER A 118 -10.78 -1.01 1.52
N ASN A 119 -11.92 -1.24 2.21
CA ASN A 119 -12.51 -2.57 2.39
C ASN A 119 -12.90 -3.25 1.08
N GLY A 120 -13.52 -2.51 0.16
CA GLY A 120 -13.97 -3.06 -1.12
C GLY A 120 -12.90 -3.11 -2.22
N ILE A 121 -11.70 -2.56 -1.97
CA ILE A 121 -10.69 -2.36 -3.01
C ILE A 121 -9.32 -2.95 -2.67
N VAL A 122 -8.96 -3.06 -1.41
CA VAL A 122 -7.78 -3.77 -0.90
C VAL A 122 -8.20 -5.13 -0.35
N GLY A 123 -9.04 -5.12 0.68
CA GLY A 123 -9.59 -6.27 1.37
C GLY A 123 -10.37 -5.84 2.61
N ASP A 124 -11.37 -6.62 3.00
CA ASP A 124 -12.12 -6.41 4.26
C ASP A 124 -11.49 -7.23 5.39
N PHE A 125 -10.78 -6.55 6.27
CA PHE A 125 -10.04 -7.15 7.38
C PHE A 125 -10.85 -7.19 8.69
N SER A 126 -12.12 -6.88 8.66
CA SER A 126 -12.97 -6.82 9.87
C SER A 126 -13.07 -8.16 10.60
N ALA A 127 -13.04 -9.28 9.86
CA ALA A 127 -13.09 -10.64 10.39
C ALA A 127 -11.71 -11.33 10.45
N SER A 128 -10.61 -10.65 10.10
CA SER A 128 -9.27 -11.24 10.11
C SER A 128 -8.91 -11.76 11.48
N SER A 129 -8.31 -12.94 11.51
CA SER A 129 -7.79 -13.58 12.72
C SER A 129 -6.50 -14.35 12.41
N GLY A 130 -5.72 -14.68 13.44
CA GLY A 130 -4.46 -15.37 13.23
C GLY A 130 -3.99 -16.16 14.43
N LYS A 131 -3.19 -17.18 14.13
CA LYS A 131 -2.38 -17.94 15.09
C LYS A 131 -0.98 -18.08 14.55
N TYR A 132 -0.04 -18.21 15.44
CA TYR A 132 1.35 -18.55 15.14
C TYR A 132 1.91 -19.46 16.22
N ILE A 133 3.01 -20.11 15.93
CA ILE A 133 3.86 -20.81 16.92
C ILE A 133 5.24 -20.16 16.95
N LEU A 134 5.96 -20.37 18.05
CA LEU A 134 7.40 -20.18 18.11
C LEU A 134 8.07 -21.50 17.80
N ALA A 135 8.97 -21.53 16.84
CA ALA A 135 9.76 -22.70 16.45
C ALA A 135 10.90 -22.26 15.52
N THR A 136 11.98 -23.05 15.45
CA THR A 136 13.10 -22.85 14.53
C THR A 136 13.33 -24.06 13.61
N PRO A 137 12.36 -24.40 12.74
CA PRO A 137 12.42 -25.60 11.91
C PRO A 137 13.54 -25.60 10.85
N THR A 138 14.27 -24.52 10.69
CA THR A 138 15.38 -24.43 9.72
C THR A 138 16.75 -24.71 10.31
N ASP A 139 16.84 -25.10 11.60
CA ASP A 139 18.05 -25.62 12.21
C ASP A 139 17.81 -26.93 12.96
N THR A 140 18.75 -27.37 13.78
CA THR A 140 18.68 -28.60 14.56
C THR A 140 19.02 -28.38 16.03
N ASP A 141 19.02 -27.13 16.49
CA ASP A 141 19.29 -26.75 17.87
C ASP A 141 17.98 -26.57 18.64
N ASP A 142 17.63 -27.53 19.48
CA ASP A 142 16.42 -27.48 20.32
C ASP A 142 16.47 -26.43 21.45
N MET A 143 17.54 -25.62 21.55
CA MET A 143 17.72 -24.62 22.61
C MET A 143 17.36 -23.21 22.21
N ASN A 144 16.98 -22.98 20.96
CA ASN A 144 16.70 -21.65 20.41
C ASN A 144 15.29 -21.53 19.78
N GLU A 145 14.41 -22.48 20.03
CA GLU A 145 13.08 -22.61 19.42
C GLU A 145 12.17 -21.36 19.54
N GLU A 146 12.42 -20.48 20.50
CA GLU A 146 11.71 -19.22 20.64
C GLU A 146 12.25 -18.12 19.73
N SER A 147 13.25 -18.43 18.87
CA SER A 147 13.86 -17.45 17.95
C SER A 147 13.26 -17.44 16.54
N GLY A 148 12.17 -18.17 16.31
CA GLY A 148 11.42 -18.19 15.07
C GLY A 148 9.91 -18.02 15.30
N VAL A 149 9.21 -17.52 14.27
CA VAL A 149 7.75 -17.36 14.24
C VAL A 149 7.19 -17.95 12.96
N TRP A 150 6.18 -18.82 13.09
CA TRP A 150 5.53 -19.48 11.95
C TRP A 150 4.01 -19.37 12.07
N PHE A 151 3.37 -18.83 11.03
CA PHE A 151 1.92 -18.54 11.01
C PHE A 151 1.12 -19.80 10.68
N LEU A 152 1.17 -20.77 11.58
CA LEU A 152 0.45 -22.03 11.49
C LEU A 152 -0.26 -22.36 12.81
N ASP A 153 -1.25 -23.25 12.73
CA ASP A 153 -1.95 -23.82 13.88
C ASP A 153 -1.68 -25.34 13.94
N ASN A 154 -0.99 -25.80 14.96
CA ASN A 154 -0.68 -27.22 15.21
C ASN A 154 -1.57 -27.85 16.29
N SER A 155 -2.57 -27.15 16.82
CA SER A 155 -3.39 -27.58 17.94
C SER A 155 -4.22 -28.84 17.66
N SER A 156 -4.45 -29.19 16.39
CA SER A 156 -5.16 -30.40 15.97
C SER A 156 -4.24 -31.63 15.77
N GLY A 157 -2.93 -31.48 15.99
CA GLY A 157 -1.92 -32.54 15.82
C GLY A 157 -1.26 -32.55 14.42
N SER A 158 -1.90 -32.01 13.41
CA SER A 158 -1.29 -31.73 12.09
C SER A 158 -1.32 -30.24 11.83
N PRO A 159 -0.21 -29.62 11.36
CA PRO A 159 -0.20 -28.20 11.05
C PRO A 159 -1.20 -27.84 9.94
N VAL A 160 -1.89 -26.74 10.14
CA VAL A 160 -2.76 -26.08 9.15
C VAL A 160 -2.41 -24.57 9.10
N ALA A 161 -2.89 -23.84 8.11
CA ALA A 161 -2.72 -22.40 8.06
C ALA A 161 -3.21 -21.74 9.37
N GLY A 162 -2.38 -20.90 9.94
CA GLY A 162 -2.70 -20.16 11.17
C GLY A 162 -3.44 -18.86 10.93
N LEU A 163 -3.31 -18.29 9.73
CA LEU A 163 -3.94 -17.02 9.37
C LEU A 163 -5.28 -17.24 8.66
N ASP A 164 -6.27 -16.45 9.02
CA ASP A 164 -7.54 -16.31 8.31
C ASP A 164 -7.65 -14.85 7.82
N LEU A 165 -7.29 -14.66 6.56
CA LEU A 165 -7.16 -13.34 5.92
C LEU A 165 -7.89 -13.35 4.58
N PRO A 166 -8.50 -12.22 4.15
CA PRO A 166 -9.14 -12.13 2.84
C PRO A 166 -8.12 -12.24 1.70
N VAL A 167 -8.59 -12.66 0.53
CA VAL A 167 -7.79 -12.57 -0.70
C VAL A 167 -7.65 -11.09 -1.06
N LEU A 168 -6.41 -10.64 -1.27
CA LEU A 168 -6.11 -9.27 -1.64
C LEU A 168 -6.41 -8.98 -3.11
N SER A 169 -6.76 -7.74 -3.40
CA SER A 169 -6.82 -7.25 -4.77
C SER A 169 -5.41 -7.20 -5.40
N ALA A 170 -5.35 -7.13 -6.73
CA ALA A 170 -4.07 -6.96 -7.44
C ALA A 170 -3.34 -5.69 -6.97
N GLY A 171 -2.03 -5.75 -6.90
CA GLY A 171 -1.17 -4.67 -6.42
C GLY A 171 -0.93 -4.69 -4.90
N TRP A 172 -1.36 -5.76 -4.21
CA TRP A 172 -1.20 -5.90 -2.77
C TRP A 172 -0.67 -7.28 -2.38
N ARG A 173 0.14 -7.34 -1.31
CA ARG A 173 0.65 -8.54 -0.65
C ARG A 173 0.48 -8.45 0.85
N TYR A 174 0.53 -9.58 1.52
CA TYR A 174 0.76 -9.63 2.96
C TYR A 174 2.25 -9.66 3.25
N GLU A 175 2.63 -9.14 4.40
CA GLU A 175 3.96 -9.32 4.96
C GLU A 175 3.86 -9.56 6.47
N GLY A 176 4.66 -10.51 6.95
CA GLY A 176 4.82 -10.76 8.37
C GLY A 176 6.05 -10.03 8.91
N TRP A 177 6.02 -9.65 10.18
CA TRP A 177 7.08 -8.90 10.84
C TRP A 177 7.25 -9.32 12.29
N VAL A 178 8.49 -9.23 12.77
CA VAL A 178 8.79 -9.17 14.21
C VAL A 178 9.47 -7.83 14.50
N VAL A 179 8.98 -7.12 15.52
CA VAL A 179 9.54 -5.81 15.91
C VAL A 179 10.53 -6.03 17.06
N PHE A 180 11.83 -5.92 16.76
CA PHE A 180 12.94 -6.01 17.70
C PHE A 180 13.30 -4.62 18.20
N ASP A 181 12.94 -4.30 19.44
CA ASP A 181 13.31 -3.03 20.09
C ASP A 181 12.97 -1.78 19.26
N GLY A 182 11.82 -1.82 18.57
CA GLY A 182 11.33 -0.76 17.68
C GLY A 182 11.77 -0.89 16.22
N THR A 183 12.60 -1.89 15.87
CA THR A 183 13.04 -2.18 14.50
C THR A 183 12.24 -3.35 13.95
N PRO A 184 11.38 -3.17 12.93
CA PRO A 184 10.67 -4.26 12.28
C PRO A 184 11.63 -5.05 11.38
N ILE A 185 11.58 -6.37 11.48
CA ILE A 185 12.30 -7.32 10.61
C ILE A 185 11.27 -8.22 9.97
N THR A 186 11.33 -8.31 8.65
CA THR A 186 10.40 -9.10 7.84
C THR A 186 10.47 -10.59 8.18
N THR A 187 9.33 -11.27 8.08
CA THR A 187 9.28 -12.75 7.96
C THR A 187 9.21 -13.19 6.51
N GLY A 188 8.94 -12.26 5.58
CA GLY A 188 8.69 -12.51 4.17
C GLY A 188 7.31 -12.07 3.72
N THR A 189 7.15 -11.88 2.40
CA THR A 189 5.88 -11.51 1.76
C THR A 189 5.15 -12.76 1.28
N PHE A 190 3.81 -12.69 1.24
CA PHE A 190 2.98 -13.80 0.76
C PHE A 190 1.63 -13.30 0.22
N THR A 191 0.99 -14.12 -0.61
CA THR A 191 -0.38 -13.91 -1.10
C THR A 191 -1.33 -15.02 -0.67
N ALA A 192 -0.80 -16.15 -0.19
CA ALA A 192 -1.55 -17.31 0.27
C ALA A 192 -1.10 -17.70 1.67
N VAL A 193 -2.04 -17.94 2.57
CA VAL A 193 -1.77 -18.27 3.99
C VAL A 193 -1.39 -19.75 4.22
N ASP A 194 -1.61 -20.59 3.21
CA ASP A 194 -1.40 -22.06 3.22
C ASP A 194 -0.19 -22.49 2.38
N SER A 195 0.72 -21.58 2.09
CA SER A 195 1.99 -21.83 1.40
C SER A 195 3.12 -21.05 2.07
N ALA A 196 4.37 -21.48 1.83
CA ALA A 196 5.54 -20.72 2.27
C ALA A 196 5.54 -19.32 1.65
N ASP A 197 6.15 -18.37 2.34
CA ASP A 197 6.36 -17.01 1.82
C ASP A 197 7.37 -16.97 0.66
N ASP A 198 7.46 -15.82 0.01
CA ASP A 198 8.21 -15.65 -1.23
C ASP A 198 9.72 -15.78 -1.03
N ASN A 199 10.23 -15.57 0.18
CA ASN A 199 11.66 -15.63 0.53
C ASN A 199 12.08 -16.86 1.32
N ALA A 200 11.20 -17.83 1.59
CA ALA A 200 11.51 -19.03 2.38
C ALA A 200 12.79 -19.76 1.95
N ALA A 201 13.07 -19.81 0.65
CA ALA A 201 14.29 -20.46 0.12
C ALA A 201 15.53 -19.56 0.19
N THR A 202 15.39 -18.25 0.29
CA THR A 202 16.45 -17.25 0.11
C THR A 202 16.66 -16.34 1.31
N SER A 203 15.87 -16.49 2.37
CA SER A 203 16.04 -15.70 3.59
C SER A 203 17.46 -15.81 4.12
N MET A 204 18.01 -14.66 4.48
CA MET A 204 19.35 -14.58 5.09
C MET A 204 19.33 -14.90 6.58
N PHE A 205 18.16 -14.93 7.22
CA PHE A 205 18.02 -15.10 8.67
C PHE A 205 17.89 -16.56 9.09
N LYS A 206 17.31 -17.39 8.22
CA LYS A 206 17.04 -18.81 8.50
C LYS A 206 18.31 -19.62 8.72
N GLY A 207 18.17 -20.78 9.34
CA GLY A 207 19.24 -21.78 9.48
C GLY A 207 19.51 -22.59 8.20
N ASP A 208 20.40 -23.56 8.31
CA ASP A 208 20.91 -24.34 7.16
C ASP A 208 20.20 -25.69 6.98
N ALA A 209 19.23 -26.05 7.84
CA ALA A 209 18.56 -27.37 7.82
C ALA A 209 17.34 -27.43 6.87
N GLY A 210 17.05 -26.39 6.11
CA GLY A 210 15.93 -26.38 5.16
C GLY A 210 15.26 -25.04 5.01
N ASN A 211 14.01 -25.04 4.50
CA ASN A 211 13.22 -23.83 4.23
C ASN A 211 12.03 -23.68 5.16
N GLY A 212 11.95 -24.48 6.22
CA GLY A 212 10.81 -24.48 7.13
C GLY A 212 9.56 -25.20 6.57
N PRO A 213 8.42 -25.08 7.25
CA PRO A 213 7.14 -25.62 6.82
C PRO A 213 6.54 -24.82 5.65
N ALA A 214 5.52 -25.39 4.98
CA ALA A 214 4.82 -24.75 3.87
C ALA A 214 3.77 -23.74 4.38
N TYR A 215 4.18 -22.81 5.23
CA TYR A 215 3.39 -21.69 5.76
C TYR A 215 4.30 -20.47 5.86
N PRO A 216 3.76 -19.24 5.87
CA PRO A 216 4.57 -18.05 6.07
C PRO A 216 5.24 -18.06 7.45
N GLY A 217 6.47 -17.56 7.53
CA GLY A 217 7.21 -17.47 8.79
C GLY A 217 8.70 -17.37 8.60
N GLU A 218 9.45 -17.15 9.69
CA GLU A 218 10.90 -16.95 9.65
C GLU A 218 11.57 -17.40 10.94
N ASP A 219 12.80 -17.90 10.79
CA ASP A 219 13.71 -18.14 11.89
C ASP A 219 14.78 -17.05 11.93
N TYR A 220 14.94 -16.41 13.07
CA TYR A 220 15.92 -15.35 13.26
C TYR A 220 17.19 -15.91 13.92
N LEU A 221 17.99 -16.67 13.15
CA LEU A 221 19.12 -17.46 13.64
C LEU A 221 20.47 -16.84 13.29
N GLN A 222 20.59 -16.15 12.17
CA GLN A 222 21.86 -15.62 11.69
C GLN A 222 21.69 -14.30 10.93
N ASN A 223 22.82 -13.66 10.60
CA ASN A 223 22.87 -12.42 9.81
C ASN A 223 22.02 -11.29 10.38
N ALA A 224 21.96 -11.15 11.70
CA ALA A 224 21.22 -10.06 12.34
C ALA A 224 21.61 -8.69 11.76
N PRO A 225 20.64 -7.81 11.47
CA PRO A 225 20.91 -6.42 11.10
C PRO A 225 21.72 -5.68 12.19
N ALA A 226 22.38 -4.59 11.79
CA ALA A 226 23.19 -3.79 12.71
C ALA A 226 22.38 -3.33 13.93
N GLY A 227 22.88 -3.58 15.12
CA GLY A 227 22.22 -3.25 16.39
C GLY A 227 21.35 -4.38 16.96
N LEU A 228 21.13 -5.45 16.22
CA LEU A 228 20.44 -6.65 16.68
C LEU A 228 21.41 -7.82 16.85
N THR A 229 20.95 -8.87 17.53
CA THR A 229 21.68 -10.13 17.71
C THR A 229 20.75 -11.28 17.45
N PHE A 230 21.17 -12.28 16.66
CA PHE A 230 20.44 -13.54 16.44
C PHE A 230 21.33 -14.73 16.87
N PRO A 231 20.75 -15.85 17.35
CA PRO A 231 19.34 -16.00 17.69
C PRO A 231 18.92 -15.13 18.88
N THR A 232 17.64 -14.73 18.91
CA THR A 232 17.04 -13.95 20.00
C THR A 232 15.63 -14.44 20.30
N ASP A 233 15.35 -14.72 21.59
CA ASP A 233 14.01 -15.07 22.06
C ASP A 233 13.01 -13.97 21.71
N LEU A 234 11.91 -14.36 21.04
CA LEU A 234 10.86 -13.46 20.58
C LEU A 234 9.86 -13.08 21.69
N LYS A 235 9.92 -13.66 22.87
CA LYS A 235 9.08 -13.28 24.00
C LYS A 235 9.20 -11.79 24.32
N GLY A 236 8.06 -11.12 24.47
CA GLY A 236 7.99 -9.68 24.63
C GLY A 236 8.20 -8.84 23.36
N LYS A 237 8.53 -9.45 22.22
CA LYS A 237 8.55 -8.76 20.91
C LYS A 237 7.16 -8.72 20.32
N THR A 238 6.93 -7.86 19.32
CA THR A 238 5.63 -7.74 18.65
C THR A 238 5.67 -8.38 17.29
N VAL A 239 4.76 -9.33 17.06
CA VAL A 239 4.50 -9.94 15.74
C VAL A 239 3.39 -9.16 15.05
N VAL A 240 3.56 -8.82 13.76
CA VAL A 240 2.61 -8.03 12.98
C VAL A 240 2.35 -8.71 11.64
N ILE A 241 1.13 -8.63 11.14
CA ILE A 241 0.79 -8.85 9.73
C ILE A 241 0.33 -7.51 9.18
N SER A 242 0.99 -7.06 8.13
CA SER A 242 0.63 -5.88 7.35
C SER A 242 0.15 -6.24 5.95
N VAL A 243 -0.38 -5.25 5.25
CA VAL A 243 -0.80 -5.32 3.85
C VAL A 243 0.02 -4.31 3.07
N GLU A 244 0.94 -4.80 2.26
CA GLU A 244 1.96 -4.02 1.58
C GLU A 244 1.58 -3.74 0.12
N PRO A 245 1.88 -2.55 -0.43
CA PRO A 245 1.78 -2.33 -1.88
C PRO A 245 2.79 -3.21 -2.64
N ASP A 246 2.42 -3.68 -3.83
CA ASP A 246 3.32 -4.47 -4.69
C ASP A 246 3.57 -3.72 -6.01
N PRO A 247 4.81 -3.25 -6.29
CA PRO A 247 6.03 -3.48 -5.52
C PRO A 247 6.12 -2.65 -4.22
N ASP A 248 6.71 -3.26 -3.20
CA ASP A 248 7.07 -2.61 -1.95
C ASP A 248 8.53 -2.11 -2.01
N ASN A 249 8.78 -0.90 -1.50
CA ASN A 249 10.10 -0.31 -1.35
C ASN A 249 10.41 0.12 0.09
N SER A 250 9.57 -0.24 1.05
CA SER A 250 9.71 0.08 2.47
C SER A 250 10.38 -1.06 3.23
N THR A 251 11.19 -0.72 4.21
CA THR A 251 11.74 -1.67 5.20
C THR A 251 10.93 -1.69 6.50
N ALA A 252 9.74 -1.10 6.48
CA ALA A 252 8.84 -1.01 7.62
C ALA A 252 7.41 -1.31 7.18
N PRO A 253 6.58 -1.93 8.06
CA PRO A 253 5.23 -2.32 7.70
C PRO A 253 4.38 -1.12 7.30
N PHE A 254 3.67 -1.23 6.17
CA PHE A 254 2.70 -0.24 5.70
C PHE A 254 1.60 0.01 6.75
N THR A 255 0.86 1.10 6.58
CA THR A 255 -0.13 1.54 7.55
C THR A 255 -1.25 0.52 7.83
N LEU A 256 -1.69 -0.25 6.83
CA LEU A 256 -2.67 -1.33 7.01
C LEU A 256 -2.05 -2.51 7.75
N LYS A 257 -2.44 -2.70 9.00
CA LYS A 257 -1.95 -3.75 9.91
C LYS A 257 -3.14 -4.47 10.53
N PRO A 258 -3.74 -5.45 9.84
CA PRO A 258 -4.93 -6.13 10.35
C PRO A 258 -4.71 -6.95 11.63
N LEU A 259 -3.50 -7.50 11.83
CA LEU A 259 -3.17 -8.31 12.99
C LEU A 259 -1.88 -7.82 13.66
N ALA A 260 -1.86 -7.80 14.98
CA ALA A 260 -0.66 -7.56 15.77
C ALA A 260 -0.79 -8.26 17.14
N HIS A 261 0.34 -8.73 17.68
CA HIS A 261 0.36 -9.40 18.97
C HIS A 261 1.73 -9.27 19.62
N MET A 262 1.76 -8.91 20.91
CA MET A 262 2.97 -9.03 21.70
C MET A 262 3.11 -10.48 22.18
N VAL A 263 4.20 -11.13 21.83
CA VAL A 263 4.49 -12.52 22.25
C VAL A 263 4.50 -12.59 23.78
N PRO A 264 3.67 -13.44 24.41
CA PRO A 264 3.62 -13.55 25.87
C PRO A 264 4.97 -13.97 26.45
N ASN A 265 5.30 -13.45 27.62
CA ASN A 265 6.56 -13.81 28.30
C ASN A 265 6.58 -15.28 28.79
N ASP A 266 5.42 -15.91 28.92
CA ASP A 266 5.23 -17.30 29.26
C ASP A 266 4.89 -18.19 28.05
N ALA A 267 5.07 -17.66 26.81
CA ALA A 267 4.86 -18.43 25.60
C ALA A 267 5.74 -19.69 25.60
N MET A 268 5.13 -20.80 25.22
CA MET A 268 5.85 -22.05 25.00
C MET A 268 6.04 -22.28 23.50
N ASN A 269 7.23 -22.74 23.11
CA ASN A 269 7.48 -23.15 21.73
C ASN A 269 6.53 -24.28 21.31
N HIS A 270 6.35 -24.45 20.01
CA HIS A 270 5.46 -25.43 19.38
C HIS A 270 4.00 -25.38 19.86
N THR A 271 3.59 -24.29 20.50
CA THR A 271 2.23 -24.10 21.01
C THR A 271 1.56 -22.97 20.25
N ALA A 272 0.36 -23.21 19.70
CA ALA A 272 -0.39 -22.19 18.97
C ALA A 272 -0.79 -21.02 19.86
N ILE A 273 -0.43 -19.81 19.44
CA ILE A 273 -0.67 -18.54 20.12
C ILE A 273 -1.63 -17.71 19.25
N MET A 274 -2.71 -17.22 19.84
CA MET A 274 -3.67 -16.35 19.13
C MET A 274 -3.09 -14.96 18.93
N MET A 275 -3.24 -14.39 17.74
CA MET A 275 -2.98 -12.98 17.47
C MET A 275 -4.15 -12.11 17.94
N GLY A 276 -3.87 -10.86 18.24
CA GLY A 276 -4.87 -9.83 18.48
C GLY A 276 -5.17 -9.03 17.21
N ASP A 277 -6.16 -8.15 17.33
CA ASP A 277 -6.44 -7.14 16.32
C ASP A 277 -5.25 -6.19 16.16
N GLY A 278 -4.92 -5.89 14.92
CA GLY A 278 -3.94 -4.86 14.59
C GLY A 278 -4.51 -3.44 14.71
N PRO A 279 -3.64 -2.43 14.69
CA PRO A 279 -4.05 -1.05 14.95
C PRO A 279 -4.86 -0.42 13.80
N VAL A 280 -4.70 -0.88 12.56
CA VAL A 280 -5.37 -0.31 11.38
C VAL A 280 -5.88 -1.43 10.47
N LYS A 281 -7.18 -1.62 10.46
CA LYS A 281 -7.87 -2.61 9.61
C LYS A 281 -8.52 -2.00 8.36
N SER A 282 -8.64 -0.68 8.28
CA SER A 282 -9.21 0.02 7.13
C SER A 282 -8.69 1.45 7.06
N LEU A 283 -8.42 1.91 5.87
CA LEU A 283 -8.23 3.33 5.56
C LEU A 283 -9.59 3.93 5.22
N THR A 284 -9.83 5.17 5.63
CA THR A 284 -11.15 5.81 5.45
C THR A 284 -11.02 7.28 5.08
N GLY A 285 -12.13 7.89 4.68
CA GLY A 285 -12.18 9.31 4.46
C GLY A 285 -13.49 9.80 3.85
N ILE A 286 -13.55 11.11 3.66
CA ILE A 286 -14.64 11.79 2.96
C ILE A 286 -14.03 12.62 1.82
N VAL A 287 -14.60 12.47 0.64
CA VAL A 287 -14.27 13.30 -0.54
C VAL A 287 -15.50 14.11 -0.90
N SER A 288 -15.36 15.44 -0.98
CA SER A 288 -16.48 16.35 -1.27
C SER A 288 -16.20 17.24 -2.50
N ARG A 289 -17.29 17.59 -3.24
CA ARG A 289 -17.26 18.34 -4.51
C ARG A 289 -18.24 19.52 -4.56
#